data_275d85e6e54b4272f48e578b3ac964b7
#
_entry.id   275d85e6e54b4272f48e578b3ac964b7
#
_cell.length_a   1.000
_cell.length_b   1.000
_cell.length_c   1.000
_cell.angle_alpha   90.00
_cell.angle_beta   90.00
_cell.angle_gamma   90.00
#
_symmetry.space_group_name_H-M   'P 1'
#
loop_
_entity.id
_entity.type
_entity.pdbx_description
1 polymer ?
#
loop_
_entity_poly.entity_id
_entity_poly.type
_entity_poly.pdbx_seq_one_letter_code
_entity_poly.pdbx_strand_id
1 'polypeptide(L)'
;FGGKTTIFIEPLALALSKKSGGRPVKIVMSRAEVLRATGPTASASMDVKIGMTKDGYLTSGSVEFRMQGGAFGGSPVSEALQCAFASYNMPAVHHIGYDILANRPRAAAYRAPGSPMAAFAVESLIDEICTDLSLDPIDVRLKNAVKEGDKSSYGPKFKKIGLIETLEATKNHPNYSVSLEVNQGRGVAAGYWMNHGGETSVSVSLAEDGSVNVTVGTPDIGGSRASIALMTAETYGIPYDSVSVNIAETGALGFNEPTHGSRATLASGKAVYEAANQTISEMCRRVARKWQIDPDAVFWEDGYAKPAGPNAGDFSPISIKQIASEMDKTGGPIAGHHEASIRGVGHSFGVHIADVEVDPETGRVTVLRYLVVQDAGRAIHPSYVEGQFQGGAVQGIGWALNEEYVYGADGCLQNAAFLDYRIPVASDLPNIDTIIVEVPNPDHPFGVRGVGETGIAPPLPALANAVAAATKVRLRSLPMSPAKVLKAIKTGSDGC
;
A
#
# COMPACT_ATOMS: atom_id res chain seq x y z
N PHE A 1 0.02 2.29 -12.87
CA PHE A 1 0.84 1.42 -11.99
C PHE A 1 0.90 -0.05 -12.44
N GLY A 2 -0.11 -0.59 -13.10
CA GLY A 2 -0.22 -2.02 -13.44
C GLY A 2 0.91 -2.60 -14.29
N GLY A 3 1.58 -1.80 -15.10
CA GLY A 3 2.66 -2.24 -15.98
C GLY A 3 4.08 -2.19 -15.40
N LYS A 4 4.29 -1.84 -14.14
CA LYS A 4 5.62 -1.56 -13.56
C LYS A 4 6.63 -2.72 -13.61
N THR A 5 6.17 -3.94 -13.56
CA THR A 5 7.02 -5.14 -13.49
C THR A 5 7.15 -5.88 -14.82
N THR A 6 6.60 -5.32 -15.89
CA THR A 6 6.56 -5.95 -17.22
C THR A 6 7.14 -5.01 -18.27
N ILE A 7 7.87 -5.57 -19.23
CA ILE A 7 8.44 -4.85 -20.37
C ILE A 7 7.40 -4.81 -21.51
N PHE A 8 7.14 -3.63 -22.09
CA PHE A 8 6.17 -3.45 -23.17
C PHE A 8 6.82 -2.85 -24.44
N ILE A 9 7.27 -1.60 -24.36
CA ILE A 9 7.78 -0.83 -25.53
C ILE A 9 9.28 -0.60 -25.49
N GLU A 10 9.96 -0.94 -24.42
CA GLU A 10 11.40 -0.75 -24.24
C GLU A 10 12.23 -1.49 -25.31
N PRO A 11 11.94 -2.78 -25.66
CA PRO A 11 12.67 -3.47 -26.73
C PRO A 11 12.50 -2.80 -28.08
N LEU A 12 11.31 -2.22 -28.36
CA LEU A 12 11.06 -1.49 -29.59
C LEU A 12 11.87 -0.20 -29.65
N ALA A 13 11.95 0.56 -28.55
CA ALA A 13 12.76 1.76 -28.44
C ALA A 13 14.25 1.44 -28.66
N LEU A 14 14.75 0.36 -28.06
CA LEU A 14 16.13 -0.10 -28.23
C LEU A 14 16.41 -0.51 -29.68
N ALA A 15 15.52 -1.27 -30.32
CA ALA A 15 15.67 -1.69 -31.71
C ALA A 15 15.67 -0.49 -32.66
N LEU A 16 14.82 0.49 -32.43
CA LEU A 16 14.78 1.73 -33.21
C LEU A 16 16.04 2.58 -33.01
N SER A 17 16.54 2.70 -31.78
CA SER A 17 17.79 3.37 -31.48
C SER A 17 18.95 2.71 -32.22
N LYS A 18 19.07 1.39 -32.15
CA LYS A 18 20.08 0.63 -32.89
C LYS A 18 19.98 0.85 -34.41
N LYS A 19 18.75 0.81 -34.96
CA LYS A 19 18.52 1.01 -36.41
C LYS A 19 18.83 2.44 -36.89
N SER A 20 18.66 3.44 -35.99
CA SER A 20 18.98 4.84 -36.30
C SER A 20 20.43 5.25 -36.05
N GLY A 21 21.33 4.29 -35.81
CA GLY A 21 22.76 4.54 -35.57
C GLY A 21 23.08 5.03 -34.16
N GLY A 22 22.32 4.57 -33.14
CA GLY A 22 22.55 4.91 -31.73
C GLY A 22 21.92 6.22 -31.28
N ARG A 23 21.00 6.78 -32.06
CA ARG A 23 20.28 8.02 -31.66
C ARG A 23 19.29 7.74 -30.54
N PRO A 24 19.08 8.68 -29.59
CA PRO A 24 18.04 8.58 -28.58
C PRO A 24 16.66 8.42 -29.22
N VAL A 25 15.88 7.46 -28.72
CA VAL A 25 14.50 7.20 -29.18
C VAL A 25 13.56 7.28 -27.99
N LYS A 26 12.47 8.03 -28.14
CA LYS A 26 11.37 8.12 -27.18
C LYS A 26 10.11 7.58 -27.81
N ILE A 27 9.45 6.64 -27.13
CA ILE A 27 8.14 6.10 -27.49
C ILE A 27 7.17 6.37 -26.36
N VAL A 28 5.96 6.82 -26.67
CA VAL A 28 4.88 7.06 -25.70
C VAL A 28 3.62 6.43 -26.26
N MET A 29 3.02 5.54 -25.48
CA MET A 29 1.72 4.95 -25.81
C MET A 29 0.59 5.95 -25.60
N SER A 30 -0.38 5.99 -26.50
CA SER A 30 -1.65 6.65 -26.28
C SER A 30 -2.47 5.95 -25.16
N ARG A 31 -3.50 6.60 -24.62
CA ARG A 31 -4.36 5.96 -23.60
C ARG A 31 -5.04 4.70 -24.12
N ALA A 32 -5.49 4.72 -25.36
CA ALA A 32 -6.13 3.55 -25.98
C ALA A 32 -5.14 2.37 -26.11
N GLU A 33 -3.89 2.64 -26.49
CA GLU A 33 -2.84 1.60 -26.54
C GLU A 33 -2.53 1.05 -25.16
N VAL A 34 -2.42 1.90 -24.14
CA VAL A 34 -2.20 1.46 -22.75
C VAL A 34 -3.33 0.53 -22.30
N LEU A 35 -4.59 0.92 -22.45
CA LEU A 35 -5.74 0.09 -22.03
C LEU A 35 -5.85 -1.23 -22.80
N ARG A 36 -5.41 -1.28 -24.08
CA ARG A 36 -5.47 -2.49 -24.91
C ARG A 36 -4.30 -3.43 -24.71
N ALA A 37 -3.11 -2.93 -24.38
CA ALA A 37 -1.87 -3.69 -24.50
C ALA A 37 -1.12 -3.90 -23.17
N THR A 38 -1.30 -3.07 -22.13
CA THR A 38 -0.49 -3.18 -20.91
C THR A 38 -1.03 -4.16 -19.88
N GLY A 39 -2.10 -4.82 -20.16
CA GLY A 39 -2.73 -5.81 -19.28
C GLY A 39 -3.58 -5.21 -18.17
N PRO A 40 -4.81 -5.72 -18.01
CA PRO A 40 -5.72 -5.37 -16.93
C PRO A 40 -5.27 -5.99 -15.61
N THR A 41 -5.93 -5.62 -14.51
CA THR A 41 -5.96 -6.52 -13.34
C THR A 41 -6.64 -7.84 -13.71
N ALA A 42 -6.28 -8.92 -13.02
CA ALA A 42 -6.89 -10.23 -13.27
C ALA A 42 -8.40 -10.19 -13.02
N SER A 43 -9.20 -10.74 -13.93
CA SER A 43 -10.58 -11.12 -13.58
C SER A 43 -10.56 -12.37 -12.72
N ALA A 44 -11.56 -12.51 -11.84
CA ALA A 44 -11.61 -13.60 -10.89
C ALA A 44 -13.01 -14.20 -10.76
N SER A 45 -13.06 -15.52 -10.54
CA SER A 45 -14.23 -16.25 -10.03
C SER A 45 -13.82 -16.89 -8.72
N MET A 46 -14.66 -16.73 -7.69
CA MET A 46 -14.27 -17.04 -6.32
C MET A 46 -15.40 -17.77 -5.59
N ASP A 47 -15.10 -18.95 -5.06
CA ASP A 47 -15.99 -19.70 -4.18
C ASP A 47 -15.46 -19.61 -2.75
N VAL A 48 -16.31 -19.15 -1.82
CA VAL A 48 -15.95 -18.96 -0.41
C VAL A 48 -16.95 -19.68 0.48
N LYS A 49 -16.44 -20.37 1.50
CA LYS A 49 -17.24 -20.98 2.57
C LYS A 49 -16.66 -20.59 3.92
N ILE A 50 -17.51 -20.17 4.84
CA ILE A 50 -17.14 -19.78 6.19
C ILE A 50 -18.03 -20.50 7.19
N GLY A 51 -17.43 -21.14 8.18
CA GLY A 51 -18.11 -21.63 9.37
C GLY A 51 -18.04 -20.60 10.49
N MET A 52 -19.20 -20.27 11.07
CA MET A 52 -19.32 -19.35 12.20
C MET A 52 -20.30 -19.90 13.23
N THR A 53 -19.98 -19.75 14.49
CA THR A 53 -20.92 -20.06 15.58
C THR A 53 -22.01 -18.98 15.69
N LYS A 54 -23.13 -19.30 16.34
CA LYS A 54 -24.25 -18.35 16.52
C LYS A 54 -23.86 -17.08 17.30
N ASP A 55 -22.83 -17.15 18.12
CA ASP A 55 -22.29 -16.04 18.88
C ASP A 55 -21.11 -15.32 18.18
N GLY A 56 -20.87 -15.66 16.91
CA GLY A 56 -19.98 -14.92 16.01
C GLY A 56 -18.50 -15.33 16.05
N TYR A 57 -18.14 -16.54 16.53
CA TYR A 57 -16.77 -17.07 16.39
C TYR A 57 -16.60 -17.80 15.07
N LEU A 58 -15.56 -17.44 14.33
CA LEU A 58 -15.16 -18.15 13.11
C LEU A 58 -14.54 -19.51 13.47
N THR A 59 -14.96 -20.56 12.79
CA THR A 59 -14.51 -21.94 13.04
C THR A 59 -13.69 -22.51 11.92
N SER A 60 -14.03 -22.15 10.68
CA SER A 60 -13.33 -22.64 9.49
C SER A 60 -13.56 -21.72 8.29
N GLY A 61 -12.64 -21.74 7.34
CA GLY A 61 -12.75 -21.02 6.08
C GLY A 61 -12.19 -21.82 4.92
N SER A 62 -12.86 -21.77 3.77
CA SER A 62 -12.38 -22.36 2.53
C SER A 62 -12.55 -21.36 1.39
N VAL A 63 -11.51 -21.20 0.58
CA VAL A 63 -11.55 -20.39 -0.64
C VAL A 63 -11.03 -21.19 -1.82
N GLU A 64 -11.73 -21.08 -2.95
CA GLU A 64 -11.27 -21.56 -4.24
C GLU A 64 -11.32 -20.39 -5.23
N PHE A 65 -10.15 -19.91 -5.66
CA PHE A 65 -10.00 -18.77 -6.55
C PHE A 65 -9.49 -19.19 -7.91
N ARG A 66 -10.17 -18.75 -8.97
CA ARG A 66 -9.75 -18.87 -10.36
C ARG A 66 -9.50 -17.47 -10.88
N MET A 67 -8.23 -17.14 -11.16
CA MET A 67 -7.83 -15.82 -11.63
C MET A 67 -7.21 -15.88 -13.02
N GLN A 68 -7.61 -14.96 -13.88
CA GLN A 68 -7.14 -14.90 -15.25
C GLN A 68 -5.73 -14.29 -15.33
N GLY A 69 -4.78 -15.08 -15.82
CA GLY A 69 -3.41 -14.61 -16.13
C GLY A 69 -3.28 -13.95 -17.50
N GLY A 70 -4.23 -14.18 -18.40
CA GLY A 70 -4.14 -13.78 -19.79
C GLY A 70 -3.42 -14.86 -20.63
N ALA A 71 -2.76 -14.44 -21.73
CA ALA A 71 -2.05 -15.38 -22.62
C ALA A 71 -0.80 -16.03 -21.98
N PHE A 72 -0.34 -15.50 -20.86
CA PHE A 72 0.79 -16.02 -20.10
C PHE A 72 0.40 -16.08 -18.61
N GLY A 73 0.87 -17.10 -17.91
CA GLY A 73 0.64 -17.24 -16.47
C GLY A 73 1.24 -16.06 -15.67
N GLY A 74 0.75 -15.92 -14.44
CA GLY A 74 1.19 -14.88 -13.51
C GLY A 74 0.06 -13.96 -13.03
N SER A 75 -1.16 -14.52 -12.87
CA SER A 75 -2.21 -13.85 -12.12
C SER A 75 -1.83 -13.72 -10.64
N PRO A 76 -2.38 -12.76 -9.89
CA PRO A 76 -2.09 -12.58 -8.47
C PRO A 76 -2.88 -13.54 -7.56
N VAL A 77 -3.07 -14.79 -7.99
CA VAL A 77 -3.85 -15.78 -7.24
C VAL A 77 -3.17 -16.16 -5.92
N SER A 78 -1.83 -16.21 -5.90
CA SER A 78 -1.07 -16.49 -4.68
C SER A 78 -1.27 -15.42 -3.61
N GLU A 79 -1.17 -14.17 -4.00
CA GLU A 79 -1.38 -13.01 -3.11
C GLU A 79 -2.84 -12.93 -2.66
N ALA A 80 -3.80 -13.24 -3.53
CA ALA A 80 -5.21 -13.31 -3.17
C ALA A 80 -5.47 -14.35 -2.07
N LEU A 81 -4.90 -15.56 -2.20
CA LEU A 81 -5.02 -16.61 -1.19
C LEU A 81 -4.38 -16.22 0.15
N GLN A 82 -3.22 -15.54 0.11
CA GLN A 82 -2.57 -15.04 1.31
C GLN A 82 -3.42 -13.98 2.02
N CYS A 83 -4.13 -13.14 1.27
CA CYS A 83 -4.96 -12.07 1.82
C CYS A 83 -6.34 -12.56 2.32
N ALA A 84 -6.86 -13.65 1.80
CA ALA A 84 -8.26 -14.05 1.98
C ALA A 84 -8.75 -14.07 3.44
N PHE A 85 -8.02 -14.72 4.34
CA PHE A 85 -8.38 -14.79 5.76
C PHE A 85 -7.31 -14.17 6.68
N ALA A 86 -6.41 -13.34 6.14
CA ALA A 86 -5.27 -12.83 6.90
C ALA A 86 -5.68 -11.92 8.08
N SER A 87 -6.86 -11.31 8.03
CA SER A 87 -7.40 -10.49 9.13
C SER A 87 -7.99 -11.31 10.28
N TYR A 88 -8.13 -12.63 10.12
CA TYR A 88 -8.89 -13.45 11.05
C TYR A 88 -8.06 -14.59 11.65
N ASN A 89 -8.18 -14.76 12.94
CA ASN A 89 -7.67 -15.94 13.66
C ASN A 89 -8.67 -17.09 13.44
N MET A 90 -8.42 -17.87 12.41
CA MET A 90 -9.31 -18.95 11.97
C MET A 90 -8.68 -20.31 12.24
N PRO A 91 -9.33 -21.21 13.03
CA PRO A 91 -8.74 -22.48 13.45
C PRO A 91 -8.42 -23.43 12.30
N ALA A 92 -9.22 -23.42 11.25
CA ALA A 92 -9.04 -24.28 10.08
C ALA A 92 -9.26 -23.50 8.79
N VAL A 93 -8.30 -23.56 7.87
CA VAL A 93 -8.38 -22.89 6.57
C VAL A 93 -8.00 -23.83 5.44
N HIS A 94 -8.68 -23.69 4.31
CA HIS A 94 -8.37 -24.42 3.08
C HIS A 94 -8.32 -23.45 1.90
N HIS A 95 -7.18 -23.39 1.21
CA HIS A 95 -6.93 -22.46 0.11
C HIS A 95 -6.62 -23.23 -1.16
N ILE A 96 -7.39 -22.98 -2.23
CA ILE A 96 -7.13 -23.48 -3.58
C ILE A 96 -7.10 -22.29 -4.52
N GLY A 97 -6.11 -22.23 -5.41
CA GLY A 97 -5.99 -21.19 -6.42
C GLY A 97 -5.57 -21.74 -7.76
N TYR A 98 -6.19 -21.21 -8.82
CA TYR A 98 -5.90 -21.55 -10.20
C TYR A 98 -5.52 -20.30 -10.98
N ASP A 99 -4.39 -20.34 -11.66
CA ASP A 99 -3.99 -19.34 -12.66
C ASP A 99 -4.52 -19.77 -14.03
N ILE A 100 -5.50 -19.04 -14.56
CA ILE A 100 -6.25 -19.42 -15.75
C ILE A 100 -5.68 -18.71 -16.97
N LEU A 101 -5.23 -19.46 -17.94
CA LEU A 101 -4.81 -18.91 -19.24
C LEU A 101 -6.01 -18.57 -20.11
N ALA A 102 -5.95 -17.44 -20.80
CA ALA A 102 -6.98 -16.97 -21.70
C ALA A 102 -6.38 -16.13 -22.83
N ASN A 103 -7.04 -16.09 -23.99
CA ASN A 103 -6.62 -15.28 -25.13
C ASN A 103 -6.91 -13.78 -24.89
N ARG A 104 -6.20 -13.20 -23.94
CA ARG A 104 -6.28 -11.79 -23.53
C ARG A 104 -4.90 -11.27 -23.19
N PRO A 105 -4.69 -9.94 -23.14
CA PRO A 105 -3.45 -9.39 -22.63
C PRO A 105 -3.12 -9.98 -21.26
N ARG A 106 -1.81 -10.19 -20.99
CA ARG A 106 -1.35 -10.67 -19.70
C ARG A 106 -1.86 -9.79 -18.58
N ALA A 107 -2.40 -10.37 -17.52
CA ALA A 107 -2.77 -9.63 -16.34
C ALA A 107 -1.53 -8.96 -15.73
N ALA A 108 -1.70 -7.75 -15.22
CA ALA A 108 -0.64 -7.00 -14.59
C ALA A 108 -0.98 -6.66 -13.13
N ALA A 109 0.05 -6.42 -12.33
CA ALA A 109 -0.11 -6.03 -10.94
C ALA A 109 -0.87 -4.69 -10.85
N TYR A 110 -2.07 -4.72 -10.31
CA TYR A 110 -2.84 -3.55 -9.92
C TYR A 110 -2.79 -3.42 -8.40
N ARG A 111 -2.79 -2.23 -7.84
CA ARG A 111 -2.62 -1.89 -6.40
C ARG A 111 -3.14 -2.99 -5.46
N ALA A 112 -2.30 -3.56 -4.58
CA ALA A 112 -2.56 -4.74 -3.75
C ALA A 112 -3.06 -5.97 -4.57
N PRO A 113 -2.25 -6.49 -5.51
CA PRO A 113 -2.70 -7.53 -6.44
C PRO A 113 -3.40 -8.70 -5.74
N GLY A 114 -4.64 -9.00 -6.14
CA GLY A 114 -5.43 -10.08 -5.56
C GLY A 114 -6.16 -9.74 -4.25
N SER A 115 -5.63 -8.85 -3.42
CA SER A 115 -6.23 -8.50 -2.11
C SER A 115 -7.64 -7.92 -2.20
N PRO A 116 -7.96 -6.95 -3.08
CA PRO A 116 -9.31 -6.41 -3.20
C PRO A 116 -10.36 -7.47 -3.59
N MET A 117 -9.98 -8.39 -4.47
CA MET A 117 -10.86 -9.49 -4.91
C MET A 117 -11.10 -10.47 -3.78
N ALA A 118 -10.05 -10.89 -3.07
CA ALA A 118 -10.15 -11.77 -1.91
C ALA A 118 -10.99 -11.13 -0.80
N ALA A 119 -10.76 -9.85 -0.50
CA ALA A 119 -11.55 -9.09 0.47
C ALA A 119 -13.02 -9.02 0.05
N PHE A 120 -13.32 -8.74 -1.24
CA PHE A 120 -14.69 -8.72 -1.74
C PHE A 120 -15.43 -10.02 -1.43
N ALA A 121 -14.82 -11.16 -1.73
CA ALA A 121 -15.45 -12.45 -1.52
C ALA A 121 -15.64 -12.79 -0.03
N VAL A 122 -14.61 -12.62 0.79
CA VAL A 122 -14.61 -13.01 2.21
C VAL A 122 -15.44 -12.06 3.06
N GLU A 123 -15.21 -10.75 2.91
CA GLU A 123 -15.86 -9.72 3.73
C GLU A 123 -17.35 -9.56 3.42
N SER A 124 -17.76 -9.81 2.16
CA SER A 124 -19.18 -9.85 1.79
C SER A 124 -19.90 -11.02 2.44
N LEU A 125 -19.27 -12.20 2.51
CA LEU A 125 -19.86 -13.35 3.17
C LEU A 125 -19.91 -13.20 4.68
N ILE A 126 -18.87 -12.60 5.31
CA ILE A 126 -18.89 -12.30 6.75
C ILE A 126 -20.04 -11.33 7.09
N ASP A 127 -20.25 -10.29 6.28
CA ASP A 127 -21.33 -9.33 6.46
C ASP A 127 -22.72 -9.98 6.29
N GLU A 128 -22.87 -10.87 5.32
CA GLU A 128 -24.09 -11.66 5.12
C GLU A 128 -24.41 -12.51 6.35
N ILE A 129 -23.43 -13.25 6.88
CA ILE A 129 -23.59 -14.03 8.11
C ILE A 129 -23.91 -13.15 9.32
N CYS A 130 -23.26 -11.99 9.44
CA CYS A 130 -23.57 -11.03 10.52
C CYS A 130 -25.03 -10.56 10.44
N THR A 131 -25.52 -10.28 9.22
CA THR A 131 -26.91 -9.89 8.99
C THR A 131 -27.89 -11.01 9.37
N ASP A 132 -27.63 -12.22 8.92
CA ASP A 132 -28.49 -13.41 9.20
C ASP A 132 -28.55 -13.73 10.69
N LEU A 133 -27.44 -13.54 11.41
CA LEU A 133 -27.36 -13.79 12.85
C LEU A 133 -27.70 -12.54 13.72
N SER A 134 -28.00 -11.40 13.09
CA SER A 134 -28.22 -10.11 13.77
C SER A 134 -27.06 -9.70 14.70
N LEU A 135 -25.83 -9.89 14.23
CA LEU A 135 -24.59 -9.54 14.92
C LEU A 135 -24.02 -8.22 14.40
N ASP A 136 -23.40 -7.44 15.29
CA ASP A 136 -22.65 -6.25 14.89
C ASP A 136 -21.41 -6.64 14.07
N PRO A 137 -21.23 -6.07 12.84
CA PRO A 137 -20.17 -6.47 11.96
C PRO A 137 -18.76 -6.11 12.46
N ILE A 138 -18.60 -5.04 13.26
CA ILE A 138 -17.29 -4.71 13.86
C ILE A 138 -17.01 -5.61 15.05
N ASP A 139 -18.01 -5.93 15.88
CA ASP A 139 -17.83 -6.82 17.01
C ASP A 139 -17.45 -8.24 16.61
N VAL A 140 -18.02 -8.74 15.51
CA VAL A 140 -17.60 -10.04 14.94
C VAL A 140 -16.16 -9.97 14.47
N ARG A 141 -15.73 -8.87 13.82
CA ARG A 141 -14.34 -8.69 13.39
C ARG A 141 -13.38 -8.58 14.57
N LEU A 142 -13.71 -7.79 15.60
CA LEU A 142 -12.92 -7.68 16.84
C LEU A 142 -12.75 -9.03 17.54
N LYS A 143 -13.83 -9.80 17.63
CA LYS A 143 -13.84 -11.13 18.27
C LYS A 143 -12.88 -12.12 17.59
N ASN A 144 -12.72 -12.00 16.29
CA ASN A 144 -11.94 -12.93 15.46
C ASN A 144 -10.63 -12.32 14.90
N ALA A 145 -10.31 -11.08 15.24
CA ALA A 145 -9.13 -10.42 14.70
C ALA A 145 -7.83 -11.12 15.10
N VAL A 146 -6.91 -11.22 14.15
CA VAL A 146 -5.54 -11.62 14.46
C VAL A 146 -4.84 -10.56 15.29
N LYS A 147 -3.91 -11.00 16.12
CA LYS A 147 -3.07 -10.17 16.99
C LYS A 147 -1.62 -10.65 16.98
N GLU A 148 -0.78 -9.90 17.66
CA GLU A 148 0.62 -10.29 17.84
C GLU A 148 0.75 -11.73 18.37
N GLY A 149 1.60 -12.53 17.72
CA GLY A 149 1.86 -13.92 18.04
C GLY A 149 0.94 -14.94 17.37
N ASP A 150 -0.21 -14.51 16.85
CA ASP A 150 -1.10 -15.39 16.08
C ASP A 150 -0.44 -15.84 14.78
N LYS A 151 -0.79 -17.05 14.34
CA LYS A 151 -0.40 -17.57 13.04
C LYS A 151 -1.35 -17.05 11.97
N SER A 152 -0.81 -16.45 10.92
CA SER A 152 -1.61 -16.06 9.77
C SER A 152 -2.23 -17.27 9.07
N SER A 153 -3.31 -17.07 8.34
CA SER A 153 -3.98 -18.12 7.56
C SER A 153 -3.10 -18.74 6.47
N TYR A 154 -2.00 -18.11 6.10
CA TYR A 154 -1.05 -18.58 5.08
C TYR A 154 0.31 -19.02 5.66
N GLY A 155 0.49 -19.01 6.98
CA GLY A 155 1.61 -19.65 7.69
C GLY A 155 2.43 -18.81 8.65
N PRO A 156 3.00 -17.63 8.29
CA PRO A 156 3.84 -16.83 9.18
C PRO A 156 3.11 -16.38 10.45
N LYS A 157 3.87 -16.19 11.53
CA LYS A 157 3.36 -15.54 12.74
C LYS A 157 3.44 -14.03 12.61
N PHE A 158 2.38 -13.35 13.03
CA PHE A 158 2.38 -11.90 13.11
C PHE A 158 3.29 -11.43 14.24
N LYS A 159 4.16 -10.46 13.95
CA LYS A 159 4.77 -9.58 14.95
C LYS A 159 3.73 -8.55 15.40
N LYS A 160 4.14 -7.51 16.08
CA LYS A 160 3.24 -6.42 16.46
C LYS A 160 2.48 -5.87 15.25
N ILE A 161 1.16 -5.79 15.32
CA ILE A 161 0.23 -5.34 14.26
C ILE A 161 -0.90 -4.52 14.89
N GLY A 162 -1.52 -3.63 14.11
CA GLY A 162 -2.54 -2.69 14.59
C GLY A 162 -3.97 -2.97 14.12
N LEU A 163 -4.36 -4.23 13.89
CA LEU A 163 -5.73 -4.54 13.44
C LEU A 163 -6.77 -4.25 14.52
N ILE A 164 -6.50 -4.60 15.76
CA ILE A 164 -7.43 -4.36 16.88
C ILE A 164 -7.64 -2.85 17.04
N GLU A 165 -6.57 -2.07 17.11
CA GLU A 165 -6.61 -0.61 17.24
C GLU A 165 -7.34 0.03 16.05
N THR A 166 -7.17 -0.51 14.85
CA THR A 166 -7.87 -0.05 13.64
C THR A 166 -9.38 -0.33 13.73
N LEU A 167 -9.79 -1.51 14.18
CA LEU A 167 -11.19 -1.87 14.39
C LEU A 167 -11.85 -1.02 15.49
N GLU A 168 -11.15 -0.82 16.61
CA GLU A 168 -11.63 0.00 17.73
C GLU A 168 -11.79 1.48 17.32
N ALA A 169 -10.81 2.03 16.61
CA ALA A 169 -10.89 3.40 16.09
C ALA A 169 -12.08 3.54 15.11
N THR A 170 -12.32 2.53 14.29
CA THR A 170 -13.46 2.49 13.36
C THR A 170 -14.79 2.46 14.12
N LYS A 171 -14.91 1.60 15.14
CA LYS A 171 -16.13 1.46 15.98
C LYS A 171 -16.48 2.74 16.72
N ASN A 172 -15.45 3.44 17.21
CA ASN A 172 -15.61 4.67 18.00
C ASN A 172 -15.82 5.92 17.13
N HIS A 173 -15.70 5.82 15.81
CA HIS A 173 -15.86 6.97 14.92
C HIS A 173 -17.34 7.38 14.81
N PRO A 174 -17.66 8.68 14.84
CA PRO A 174 -19.05 9.16 14.76
C PRO A 174 -19.83 8.61 13.56
N ASN A 175 -19.19 8.44 12.40
CA ASN A 175 -19.83 7.89 11.20
C ASN A 175 -20.44 6.50 11.43
N TYR A 176 -19.91 5.70 12.37
CA TYR A 176 -20.43 4.37 12.65
C TYR A 176 -21.80 4.41 13.33
N SER A 177 -22.11 5.46 14.06
CA SER A 177 -23.38 5.62 14.79
C SER A 177 -24.41 6.53 14.11
N VAL A 178 -24.09 7.13 12.96
CA VAL A 178 -25.04 7.99 12.22
C VAL A 178 -26.24 7.16 11.77
N SER A 179 -27.44 7.68 12.03
CA SER A 179 -28.68 7.07 11.54
C SER A 179 -28.79 7.18 10.02
N LEU A 180 -29.30 6.14 9.40
CA LEU A 180 -29.50 6.06 7.96
C LEU A 180 -31.00 6.17 7.64
N GLU A 181 -31.30 6.74 6.50
CA GLU A 181 -32.67 6.89 5.97
C GLU A 181 -33.07 5.71 5.09
N VAL A 182 -34.28 5.75 4.57
CA VAL A 182 -34.78 4.75 3.60
C VAL A 182 -33.88 4.78 2.35
N ASN A 183 -33.61 3.63 1.77
CA ASN A 183 -32.69 3.41 0.66
C ASN A 183 -31.22 3.75 0.93
N GLN A 184 -30.86 4.05 2.18
CA GLN A 184 -29.48 4.19 2.59
C GLN A 184 -28.99 2.92 3.27
N GLY A 185 -27.70 2.62 3.12
CA GLY A 185 -27.08 1.46 3.72
C GLY A 185 -25.64 1.72 4.13
N ARG A 186 -25.23 1.08 5.22
CA ARG A 186 -23.85 1.10 5.72
C ARG A 186 -23.20 -0.24 5.47
N GLY A 187 -21.97 -0.22 4.97
CA GLY A 187 -21.12 -1.39 4.86
C GLY A 187 -19.79 -1.18 5.57
N VAL A 188 -19.33 -2.22 6.23
CA VAL A 188 -18.03 -2.29 6.89
C VAL A 188 -17.22 -3.40 6.26
N ALA A 189 -15.92 -3.19 6.06
CA ALA A 189 -15.02 -4.24 5.61
C ALA A 189 -13.61 -4.03 6.15
N ALA A 190 -12.91 -5.13 6.44
CA ALA A 190 -11.50 -5.16 6.74
C ALA A 190 -10.68 -5.47 5.49
N GLY A 191 -9.43 -5.07 5.46
CA GLY A 191 -8.48 -5.38 4.40
C GLY A 191 -7.08 -5.57 4.93
N TYR A 192 -6.31 -6.33 4.20
CA TYR A 192 -4.96 -6.72 4.55
C TYR A 192 -4.03 -6.61 3.35
N TRP A 193 -2.80 -6.17 3.61
CA TRP A 193 -1.72 -6.29 2.67
C TRP A 193 -0.42 -6.66 3.39
N MET A 194 0.30 -7.63 2.83
CA MET A 194 1.48 -8.21 3.47
C MET A 194 2.71 -7.29 3.45
N ASN A 195 2.71 -6.25 2.63
CA ASN A 195 3.86 -5.43 2.28
C ASN A 195 5.05 -6.25 1.75
N HIS A 196 5.89 -5.62 0.94
CA HIS A 196 7.10 -6.23 0.40
C HIS A 196 8.34 -5.42 0.79
N GLY A 197 9.48 -6.07 0.84
CA GLY A 197 10.79 -5.47 1.06
C GLY A 197 11.61 -5.42 -0.22
N GLY A 198 12.59 -6.32 -0.34
CA GLY A 198 13.45 -6.52 -1.50
C GLY A 198 14.69 -5.62 -1.53
N GLU A 199 15.41 -5.66 -2.63
CA GLU A 199 16.68 -4.98 -2.78
C GLU A 199 16.51 -3.47 -2.90
N THR A 200 17.41 -2.74 -2.26
CA THR A 200 17.51 -1.28 -2.36
C THR A 200 18.97 -0.84 -2.15
N SER A 201 19.36 0.22 -2.85
CA SER A 201 20.66 0.84 -2.76
C SER A 201 20.52 2.34 -2.59
N VAL A 202 21.28 2.93 -1.68
CA VAL A 202 21.22 4.34 -1.31
C VAL A 202 22.65 4.86 -1.08
N SER A 203 22.92 6.09 -1.51
CA SER A 203 24.12 6.84 -1.14
C SER A 203 23.75 8.13 -0.42
N VAL A 204 24.55 8.47 0.59
CA VAL A 204 24.44 9.70 1.36
C VAL A 204 25.79 10.40 1.34
N SER A 205 25.80 11.71 1.13
CA SER A 205 27.02 12.52 1.15
C SER A 205 26.81 13.85 1.87
N LEU A 206 27.84 14.32 2.56
CA LEU A 206 27.89 15.59 3.24
C LEU A 206 28.49 16.65 2.30
N ALA A 207 27.82 17.79 2.15
CA ALA A 207 28.34 18.95 1.44
C ALA A 207 29.12 19.86 2.40
N GLU A 208 29.98 20.74 1.87
CA GLU A 208 30.88 21.62 2.65
C GLU A 208 30.12 22.61 3.56
N ASP A 209 28.88 22.95 3.22
CA ASP A 209 28.02 23.82 4.03
C ASP A 209 27.28 23.10 5.16
N GLY A 210 27.45 21.77 5.26
CA GLY A 210 26.79 20.90 6.24
C GLY A 210 25.44 20.37 5.79
N SER A 211 25.02 20.64 4.55
CA SER A 211 23.84 20.01 3.98
C SER A 211 24.11 18.54 3.61
N VAL A 212 23.05 17.73 3.59
CA VAL A 212 23.13 16.29 3.30
C VAL A 212 22.42 15.99 1.99
N ASN A 213 23.16 15.35 1.07
CA ASN A 213 22.63 14.89 -0.20
C ASN A 213 22.37 13.37 -0.12
N VAL A 214 21.14 12.97 -0.40
CA VAL A 214 20.71 11.57 -0.48
C VAL A 214 20.43 11.23 -1.93
N THR A 215 20.95 10.12 -2.40
CA THR A 215 20.67 9.56 -3.72
C THR A 215 20.00 8.21 -3.57
N VAL A 216 18.80 8.06 -4.14
CA VAL A 216 17.98 6.83 -4.06
C VAL A 216 17.60 6.35 -5.45
N GLY A 217 17.47 5.03 -5.63
CA GLY A 217 16.99 4.45 -6.90
C GLY A 217 15.46 4.37 -6.99
N THR A 218 14.75 4.66 -5.92
CA THR A 218 13.28 4.58 -5.86
C THR A 218 12.65 5.83 -6.48
N PRO A 219 11.76 5.71 -7.50
CA PRO A 219 11.01 6.84 -8.04
C PRO A 219 10.14 7.51 -6.98
N ASP A 220 9.90 8.82 -7.15
CA ASP A 220 9.05 9.58 -6.23
C ASP A 220 7.57 9.32 -6.50
N ILE A 221 7.07 8.21 -5.99
CA ILE A 221 5.65 7.84 -6.05
C ILE A 221 5.04 8.04 -4.67
N GLY A 222 3.95 8.80 -4.58
CA GLY A 222 3.24 9.05 -3.33
C GLY A 222 4.02 9.90 -2.32
N GLY A 223 4.98 10.71 -2.77
CA GLY A 223 5.75 11.61 -1.92
C GLY A 223 6.87 10.93 -1.12
N SER A 224 7.35 9.77 -1.56
CA SER A 224 8.41 9.00 -0.87
C SER A 224 9.68 9.81 -0.68
N ARG A 225 10.03 10.72 -1.61
CA ARG A 225 11.21 11.58 -1.52
C ARG A 225 11.18 12.50 -0.29
N ALA A 226 10.03 13.12 0.00
CA ALA A 226 9.88 13.96 1.19
C ALA A 226 9.98 13.11 2.48
N SER A 227 9.39 11.92 2.51
CA SER A 227 9.51 11.01 3.65
C SER A 227 10.95 10.55 3.90
N ILE A 228 11.72 10.29 2.83
CA ILE A 228 13.15 9.97 2.92
C ILE A 228 13.94 11.14 3.47
N ALA A 229 13.64 12.37 3.03
CA ALA A 229 14.29 13.57 3.56
C ALA A 229 14.01 13.76 5.06
N LEU A 230 12.76 13.55 5.51
CA LEU A 230 12.39 13.62 6.93
C LEU A 230 13.14 12.56 7.76
N MET A 231 13.19 11.32 7.32
CA MET A 231 13.93 10.26 8.02
C MET A 231 15.43 10.56 8.08
N THR A 232 15.99 11.12 7.02
CA THR A 232 17.40 11.56 6.99
C THR A 232 17.63 12.67 7.99
N ALA A 233 16.81 13.71 7.95
CA ALA A 233 16.91 14.85 8.86
C ALA A 233 16.82 14.42 10.33
N GLU A 234 15.89 13.52 10.65
CA GLU A 234 15.74 12.94 12.00
C GLU A 234 16.97 12.10 12.42
N THR A 235 17.54 11.32 11.49
CA THR A 235 18.74 10.51 11.79
C THR A 235 19.94 11.40 12.16
N TYR A 236 20.10 12.52 11.46
CA TYR A 236 21.19 13.47 11.76
C TYR A 236 20.86 14.45 12.88
N GLY A 237 19.59 14.65 13.21
CA GLY A 237 19.16 15.73 14.12
C GLY A 237 19.36 17.12 13.52
N ILE A 238 19.06 17.30 12.22
CA ILE A 238 19.21 18.56 11.49
C ILE A 238 17.88 19.01 10.87
N PRO A 239 17.73 20.31 10.50
CA PRO A 239 16.52 20.79 9.83
C PRO A 239 16.25 20.05 8.50
N TYR A 240 14.97 19.82 8.20
CA TYR A 240 14.50 19.21 6.95
C TYR A 240 15.08 19.89 5.70
N ASP A 241 15.12 21.21 5.67
CA ASP A 241 15.61 22.02 4.55
C ASP A 241 17.12 21.84 4.28
N SER A 242 17.84 21.21 5.21
CA SER A 242 19.25 20.88 5.04
C SER A 242 19.47 19.55 4.30
N VAL A 243 18.39 18.84 3.92
CA VAL A 243 18.46 17.55 3.23
C VAL A 243 17.92 17.66 1.81
N SER A 244 18.72 17.22 0.84
CA SER A 244 18.31 17.10 -0.57
C SER A 244 18.24 15.63 -0.98
N VAL A 245 17.11 15.22 -1.58
CA VAL A 245 16.93 13.85 -2.07
C VAL A 245 16.83 13.84 -3.59
N ASN A 246 17.73 13.10 -4.23
CA ASN A 246 17.82 12.94 -5.67
C ASN A 246 17.48 11.50 -6.07
N ILE A 247 16.71 11.35 -7.16
CA ILE A 247 16.44 10.06 -7.77
C ILE A 247 17.58 9.78 -8.76
N ALA A 248 18.25 8.64 -8.56
CA ALA A 248 19.40 8.28 -9.36
C ALA A 248 19.03 7.80 -10.77
N GLU A 249 19.96 7.96 -11.68
CA GLU A 249 20.02 7.18 -12.91
C GLU A 249 20.42 5.72 -12.60
N THR A 250 19.99 4.78 -13.44
CA THR A 250 20.25 3.34 -13.24
C THR A 250 21.73 2.95 -13.19
N GLY A 251 22.63 3.78 -13.72
CA GLY A 251 24.07 3.57 -13.66
C GLY A 251 24.76 4.19 -12.43
N ALA A 252 24.05 4.96 -11.60
CA ALA A 252 24.65 5.71 -10.49
C ALA A 252 24.56 5.01 -9.13
N LEU A 253 23.70 4.01 -9.00
CA LEU A 253 23.51 3.20 -7.81
C LEU A 253 23.44 1.71 -8.15
N GLY A 254 23.55 0.85 -7.13
CA GLY A 254 23.25 -0.57 -7.22
C GLY A 254 21.78 -0.85 -7.55
N PHE A 255 21.43 -2.13 -7.63
CA PHE A 255 20.08 -2.55 -7.99
C PHE A 255 19.03 -2.07 -6.96
N ASN A 256 17.92 -1.60 -7.50
CA ASN A 256 16.73 -1.27 -6.72
C ASN A 256 15.54 -1.98 -7.35
N GLU A 257 14.79 -2.71 -6.55
CA GLU A 257 13.53 -3.28 -7.02
C GLU A 257 12.52 -2.18 -7.41
N PRO A 258 11.64 -2.45 -8.40
CA PRO A 258 10.56 -1.53 -8.76
C PRO A 258 9.70 -1.15 -7.56
N THR A 259 9.03 -0.01 -7.64
CA THR A 259 8.02 0.36 -6.64
C THR A 259 6.79 -0.53 -6.74
N HIS A 260 6.68 -1.50 -5.88
CA HIS A 260 5.54 -2.41 -5.69
C HIS A 260 5.46 -2.82 -4.21
N GLY A 261 4.40 -3.50 -3.79
CA GLY A 261 4.28 -4.07 -2.45
C GLY A 261 4.38 -3.06 -1.32
N SER A 262 4.15 -1.78 -1.59
CA SER A 262 4.24 -0.67 -0.61
C SER A 262 5.62 -0.49 0.02
N ARG A 263 6.69 -0.84 -0.71
CA ARG A 263 8.06 -0.93 -0.19
C ARG A 263 8.85 0.39 -0.16
N ALA A 264 8.48 1.37 -0.97
CA ALA A 264 9.34 2.53 -1.26
C ALA A 264 9.86 3.23 0.01
N THR A 265 8.98 3.80 0.83
CA THR A 265 9.37 4.48 2.08
C THR A 265 10.00 3.52 3.09
N LEU A 266 9.48 2.30 3.20
CA LEU A 266 9.98 1.29 4.14
C LEU A 266 11.41 0.85 3.79
N ALA A 267 11.65 0.37 2.57
CA ALA A 267 12.94 -0.19 2.19
C ALA A 267 14.01 0.89 2.03
N SER A 268 13.69 1.97 1.28
CA SER A 268 14.64 3.07 1.09
C SER A 268 14.92 3.83 2.38
N GLY A 269 13.90 4.01 3.25
CA GLY A 269 14.08 4.66 4.55
C GLY A 269 15.03 3.89 5.47
N LYS A 270 14.92 2.56 5.51
CA LYS A 270 15.87 1.72 6.27
C LYS A 270 17.29 1.80 5.70
N ALA A 271 17.43 1.77 4.37
CA ALA A 271 18.74 1.88 3.74
C ALA A 271 19.38 3.27 3.95
N VAL A 272 18.57 4.34 3.90
CA VAL A 272 19.02 5.70 4.21
C VAL A 272 19.51 5.80 5.66
N TYR A 273 18.77 5.25 6.61
CA TYR A 273 19.17 5.22 8.01
C TYR A 273 20.56 4.58 8.18
N GLU A 274 20.81 3.43 7.56
CA GLU A 274 22.10 2.74 7.65
C GLU A 274 23.24 3.53 6.96
N ALA A 275 22.99 4.08 5.77
CA ALA A 275 23.97 4.92 5.07
C ALA A 275 24.30 6.21 5.84
N ALA A 276 23.31 6.84 6.45
CA ALA A 276 23.48 8.01 7.29
C ALA A 276 24.33 7.70 8.54
N ASN A 277 24.06 6.57 9.20
CA ASN A 277 24.87 6.14 10.36
C ASN A 277 26.33 5.84 10.01
N GLN A 278 26.63 5.37 8.79
CA GLN A 278 28.02 5.24 8.33
C GLN A 278 28.71 6.61 8.28
N THR A 279 28.05 7.64 7.75
CA THR A 279 28.63 8.99 7.71
C THR A 279 28.75 9.63 9.10
N ILE A 280 27.75 9.40 9.97
CA ILE A 280 27.79 9.84 11.38
C ILE A 280 28.98 9.20 12.10
N SER A 281 29.18 7.89 11.95
CA SER A 281 30.32 7.20 12.52
C SER A 281 31.65 7.73 12.03
N GLU A 282 31.76 8.06 10.73
CA GLU A 282 32.96 8.71 10.18
C GLU A 282 33.17 10.10 10.75
N MET A 283 32.11 10.92 10.90
CA MET A 283 32.20 12.24 11.53
C MET A 283 32.68 12.14 12.98
N CYS A 284 32.08 11.25 13.77
CA CYS A 284 32.51 11.01 15.16
C CYS A 284 33.98 10.57 15.24
N ARG A 285 34.42 9.69 14.33
CA ARG A 285 35.81 9.25 14.26
C ARG A 285 36.79 10.40 13.92
N ARG A 286 36.41 11.33 13.05
CA ARG A 286 37.24 12.51 12.72
C ARG A 286 37.31 13.48 13.90
N VAL A 287 36.19 13.68 14.59
CA VAL A 287 36.14 14.51 15.79
C VAL A 287 36.97 13.92 16.92
N ALA A 288 36.90 12.60 17.14
CA ALA A 288 37.72 11.90 18.11
C ALA A 288 39.21 12.09 17.86
N ARG A 289 39.67 12.00 16.61
CA ARG A 289 41.05 12.29 16.23
C ARG A 289 41.44 13.76 16.52
N LYS A 290 40.53 14.70 16.27
CA LYS A 290 40.76 16.15 16.56
C LYS A 290 40.92 16.38 18.05
N TRP A 291 40.12 15.70 18.87
CA TRP A 291 40.19 15.78 20.34
C TRP A 291 41.27 14.87 20.95
N GLN A 292 41.86 13.97 20.18
CA GLN A 292 42.86 12.97 20.64
C GLN A 292 42.30 12.02 21.73
N ILE A 293 41.04 11.61 21.56
CA ILE A 293 40.33 10.68 22.43
C ILE A 293 39.90 9.43 21.66
N ASP A 294 39.41 8.42 22.38
CA ASP A 294 38.87 7.21 21.78
C ASP A 294 37.63 7.54 20.92
N PRO A 295 37.50 6.96 19.72
CA PRO A 295 36.29 7.10 18.92
C PRO A 295 34.98 6.74 19.65
N ASP A 296 35.01 5.73 20.53
CA ASP A 296 33.88 5.31 21.34
C ASP A 296 33.49 6.31 22.44
N ALA A 297 34.36 7.29 22.70
CA ALA A 297 34.11 8.42 23.59
C ALA A 297 33.44 9.63 22.87
N VAL A 298 33.02 9.47 21.61
CA VAL A 298 32.29 10.49 20.86
C VAL A 298 30.96 9.89 20.40
N PHE A 299 29.87 10.59 20.71
CA PHE A 299 28.54 10.23 20.25
C PHE A 299 27.90 11.35 19.44
N TRP A 300 26.90 11.01 18.65
CA TRP A 300 26.15 11.95 17.81
C TRP A 300 24.79 12.25 18.41
N GLU A 301 24.44 13.51 18.56
CA GLU A 301 23.13 13.93 19.01
C GLU A 301 22.78 15.33 18.49
N ASP A 302 21.57 15.52 17.94
CA ASP A 302 21.01 16.79 17.49
C ASP A 302 21.93 17.57 16.54
N GLY A 303 22.55 16.90 15.58
CA GLY A 303 23.44 17.55 14.60
C GLY A 303 24.85 17.85 15.10
N TYR A 304 25.24 17.32 16.26
CA TYR A 304 26.53 17.56 16.88
C TYR A 304 27.23 16.26 17.28
N ALA A 305 28.54 16.22 17.07
CA ALA A 305 29.42 15.30 17.75
C ALA A 305 29.73 15.81 19.15
N LYS A 306 29.47 15.00 20.18
CA LYS A 306 29.61 15.34 21.60
C LYS A 306 30.56 14.37 22.31
N PRO A 307 31.37 14.84 23.28
CA PRO A 307 32.20 13.94 24.07
C PRO A 307 31.37 13.16 25.10
N ALA A 308 31.72 11.92 25.34
CA ALA A 308 31.06 11.03 26.30
C ALA A 308 32.04 10.47 27.39
N GLY A 309 31.46 9.87 28.41
CA GLY A 309 32.21 9.21 29.46
C GLY A 309 33.14 10.14 30.24
N PRO A 310 34.40 9.74 30.48
CA PRO A 310 35.36 10.54 31.26
C PRO A 310 35.66 11.90 30.63
N ASN A 311 35.43 12.06 29.30
CA ASN A 311 35.72 13.28 28.56
C ASN A 311 34.50 14.23 28.47
N ALA A 312 33.38 13.87 29.09
CA ALA A 312 32.20 14.73 29.11
C ALA A 312 32.52 16.07 29.75
N GLY A 313 32.37 17.17 29.00
CA GLY A 313 32.69 18.52 29.46
C GLY A 313 34.10 19.02 29.12
N ASP A 314 35.03 18.18 28.70
CA ASP A 314 36.37 18.56 28.32
C ASP A 314 36.45 19.29 26.96
N PHE A 315 35.50 19.02 26.10
CA PHE A 315 35.42 19.56 24.74
C PHE A 315 34.06 20.16 24.44
N SER A 316 34.04 21.23 23.66
CA SER A 316 32.81 21.81 23.14
C SER A 316 32.26 20.94 21.99
N PRO A 317 30.94 20.67 21.92
CA PRO A 317 30.33 19.98 20.80
C PRO A 317 30.66 20.57 19.44
N ILE A 318 30.88 19.74 18.45
CA ILE A 318 31.19 20.19 17.07
C ILE A 318 30.00 19.86 16.16
N SER A 319 29.43 20.89 15.52
CA SER A 319 28.28 20.75 14.62
C SER A 319 28.65 20.09 13.30
N ILE A 320 27.67 19.48 12.63
CA ILE A 320 27.79 18.95 11.28
C ILE A 320 28.42 19.97 10.31
N LYS A 321 28.03 21.25 10.41
CA LYS A 321 28.53 22.34 9.58
C LYS A 321 30.01 22.60 9.81
N GLN A 322 30.47 22.57 11.06
CA GLN A 322 31.89 22.74 11.39
C GLN A 322 32.72 21.53 10.90
N ILE A 323 32.19 20.30 11.05
CA ILE A 323 32.88 19.11 10.54
C ILE A 323 32.97 19.17 9.00
N ALA A 324 31.89 19.57 8.34
CA ALA A 324 31.81 19.72 6.90
C ALA A 324 32.84 20.73 6.34
N SER A 325 32.96 21.90 6.99
CA SER A 325 33.91 22.95 6.58
C SER A 325 35.37 22.59 6.73
N GLU A 326 35.69 21.52 7.45
CA GLU A 326 37.05 21.04 7.70
C GLU A 326 37.37 19.70 6.96
N MET A 327 36.48 19.24 6.08
CA MET A 327 36.62 17.94 5.41
C MET A 327 37.95 17.83 4.65
N ASP A 328 38.39 18.89 3.97
CA ASP A 328 39.64 18.96 3.23
C ASP A 328 40.86 18.69 4.11
N LYS A 329 40.81 19.07 5.38
CA LYS A 329 41.90 18.91 6.38
C LYS A 329 41.81 17.62 7.19
N THR A 330 40.66 16.97 7.20
CA THR A 330 40.37 15.85 8.11
C THR A 330 40.28 14.49 7.41
N GLY A 331 40.48 14.42 6.09
CA GLY A 331 40.52 13.17 5.34
C GLY A 331 39.63 13.18 4.07
N GLY A 332 39.19 14.35 3.60
CA GLY A 332 38.42 14.51 2.37
C GLY A 332 36.92 14.29 2.57
N PRO A 333 36.15 14.12 1.48
CA PRO A 333 34.71 13.99 1.48
C PRO A 333 34.19 12.92 2.44
N ILE A 334 32.99 13.14 3.02
CA ILE A 334 32.28 12.17 3.86
C ILE A 334 31.08 11.66 3.07
N ALA A 335 31.06 10.35 2.82
CA ALA A 335 29.95 9.69 2.13
C ALA A 335 29.72 8.29 2.75
N GLY A 336 28.47 7.86 2.71
CA GLY A 336 28.03 6.52 3.10
C GLY A 336 27.24 5.89 1.95
N HIS A 337 27.30 4.58 1.86
CA HIS A 337 26.55 3.81 0.88
C HIS A 337 26.02 2.53 1.56
N HIS A 338 24.75 2.23 1.30
CA HIS A 338 24.16 1.00 1.84
C HIS A 338 23.33 0.29 0.79
N GLU A 339 23.59 -1.01 0.66
CA GLU A 339 22.79 -1.93 -0.13
C GLU A 339 22.19 -2.98 0.80
N ALA A 340 20.90 -3.25 0.64
CA ALA A 340 20.20 -4.19 1.50
C ALA A 340 19.11 -4.96 0.75
N SER A 341 18.89 -6.20 1.15
CA SER A 341 17.68 -6.96 0.86
C SER A 341 16.79 -6.93 2.10
N ILE A 342 15.76 -6.10 2.06
CA ILE A 342 14.89 -5.85 3.22
C ILE A 342 13.87 -6.98 3.35
N ARG A 343 13.78 -7.54 4.55
CA ARG A 343 12.80 -8.57 4.95
C ARG A 343 12.12 -8.15 6.25
N GLY A 344 11.01 -8.80 6.60
CA GLY A 344 10.29 -8.48 7.85
C GLY A 344 9.57 -7.14 7.81
N VAL A 345 8.81 -6.92 6.78
CA VAL A 345 8.31 -5.62 6.34
C VAL A 345 7.10 -5.07 7.09
N GLY A 346 6.58 -5.77 8.08
CA GLY A 346 5.41 -5.31 8.86
C GLY A 346 4.12 -5.27 8.03
N HIS A 347 3.19 -6.12 8.41
CA HIS A 347 1.88 -6.21 7.76
C HIS A 347 1.02 -4.98 8.05
N SER A 348 0.17 -4.58 7.10
CA SER A 348 -0.73 -3.44 7.25
C SER A 348 -2.19 -3.88 7.11
N PHE A 349 -3.04 -3.34 7.97
CA PHE A 349 -4.47 -3.60 8.01
C PHE A 349 -5.24 -2.29 7.89
N GLY A 350 -6.38 -2.35 7.21
CA GLY A 350 -7.31 -1.23 7.10
C GLY A 350 -8.74 -1.68 7.33
N VAL A 351 -9.57 -0.80 7.87
CA VAL A 351 -11.02 -1.01 8.02
C VAL A 351 -11.74 0.20 7.48
N HIS A 352 -12.67 -0.02 6.57
CA HIS A 352 -13.42 1.06 5.94
C HIS A 352 -14.90 0.98 6.28
N ILE A 353 -15.52 2.16 6.36
CA ILE A 353 -16.98 2.32 6.41
C ILE A 353 -17.42 3.08 5.16
N ALA A 354 -18.42 2.56 4.48
CA ALA A 354 -19.10 3.24 3.38
C ALA A 354 -20.58 3.40 3.72
N ASP A 355 -21.10 4.61 3.60
CA ASP A 355 -22.54 4.87 3.59
C ASP A 355 -22.96 5.24 2.17
N VAL A 356 -23.97 4.56 1.65
CA VAL A 356 -24.51 4.80 0.32
C VAL A 356 -25.99 5.08 0.33
N GLU A 357 -26.46 5.75 -0.71
CA GLU A 357 -27.86 5.85 -1.09
C GLU A 357 -28.06 5.18 -2.43
N VAL A 358 -29.10 4.38 -2.56
CA VAL A 358 -29.44 3.69 -3.80
C VAL A 358 -30.79 4.18 -4.30
N ASP A 359 -30.82 4.75 -5.47
CA ASP A 359 -32.05 5.12 -6.16
C ASP A 359 -32.76 3.85 -6.68
N PRO A 360 -33.94 3.48 -6.16
CA PRO A 360 -34.61 2.24 -6.52
C PRO A 360 -35.21 2.27 -7.94
N GLU A 361 -35.35 3.45 -8.57
CA GLU A 361 -35.90 3.59 -9.91
C GLU A 361 -34.84 3.45 -11.01
N THR A 362 -33.61 3.86 -10.70
CA THR A 362 -32.49 3.86 -11.66
C THR A 362 -31.38 2.87 -11.32
N GLY A 363 -31.32 2.41 -10.08
CA GLY A 363 -30.21 1.59 -9.56
C GLY A 363 -28.92 2.38 -9.32
N ARG A 364 -28.96 3.73 -9.41
CA ARG A 364 -27.78 4.56 -9.14
C ARG A 364 -27.39 4.47 -7.68
N VAL A 365 -26.09 4.21 -7.45
CA VAL A 365 -25.47 4.23 -6.12
C VAL A 365 -24.72 5.54 -5.95
N THR A 366 -25.06 6.28 -4.89
CA THR A 366 -24.34 7.50 -4.48
C THR A 366 -23.64 7.24 -3.17
N VAL A 367 -22.33 7.46 -3.11
CA VAL A 367 -21.54 7.33 -1.87
C VAL A 367 -21.74 8.62 -1.07
N LEU A 368 -22.37 8.51 0.10
CA LEU A 368 -22.71 9.66 0.95
C LEU A 368 -21.58 10.04 1.90
N ARG A 369 -20.95 9.04 2.50
CA ARG A 369 -19.84 9.17 3.46
C ARG A 369 -18.87 8.03 3.27
N TYR A 370 -17.58 8.30 3.47
CA TYR A 370 -16.57 7.27 3.40
C TYR A 370 -15.49 7.51 4.46
N LEU A 371 -15.17 6.48 5.23
CA LEU A 371 -14.12 6.51 6.25
C LEU A 371 -13.07 5.44 5.96
N VAL A 372 -11.81 5.84 6.03
CA VAL A 372 -10.64 4.96 5.98
C VAL A 372 -9.93 4.99 7.32
N VAL A 373 -9.79 3.86 7.96
CA VAL A 373 -8.94 3.69 9.15
C VAL A 373 -7.88 2.66 8.83
N GLN A 374 -6.60 3.00 8.95
CA GLN A 374 -5.52 2.10 8.56
C GLN A 374 -4.29 2.24 9.47
N ASP A 375 -3.66 1.11 9.81
CA ASP A 375 -2.37 1.06 10.51
C ASP A 375 -1.23 1.42 9.56
N ALA A 376 -0.53 2.51 9.85
CA ALA A 376 0.62 3.03 9.12
C ALA A 376 1.97 2.71 9.81
N GLY A 377 1.96 2.03 10.96
CA GLY A 377 3.12 2.00 11.83
C GLY A 377 3.38 3.38 12.42
N ARG A 378 4.44 4.06 12.01
CA ARG A 378 4.65 5.49 12.23
C ARG A 378 4.45 6.24 10.91
N ALA A 379 3.60 7.24 10.90
CA ALA A 379 3.38 8.10 9.75
C ALA A 379 4.48 9.16 9.66
N ILE A 380 5.49 8.94 8.83
CA ILE A 380 6.60 9.90 8.66
C ILE A 380 6.11 11.22 8.07
N HIS A 381 5.17 11.16 7.12
CA HIS A 381 4.55 12.33 6.52
C HIS A 381 3.03 12.15 6.52
N PRO A 382 2.32 12.54 7.59
CA PRO A 382 0.90 12.24 7.78
C PRO A 382 0.01 12.62 6.60
N SER A 383 0.13 13.81 6.04
CA SER A 383 -0.71 14.24 4.90
C SER A 383 -0.49 13.41 3.63
N TYR A 384 0.71 12.87 3.39
CA TYR A 384 0.94 11.94 2.28
C TYR A 384 0.39 10.55 2.57
N VAL A 385 0.40 10.12 3.83
CA VAL A 385 -0.26 8.89 4.26
C VAL A 385 -1.77 8.99 4.04
N GLU A 386 -2.41 10.07 4.47
CA GLU A 386 -3.82 10.38 4.20
C GLU A 386 -4.14 10.36 2.70
N GLY A 387 -3.30 11.02 1.89
CA GLY A 387 -3.44 10.99 0.43
C GLY A 387 -3.34 9.58 -0.17
N GLN A 388 -2.54 8.68 0.41
CA GLN A 388 -2.49 7.27 0.00
C GLN A 388 -3.77 6.51 0.39
N PHE A 389 -4.35 6.78 1.55
CA PHE A 389 -5.59 6.20 2.02
C PHE A 389 -6.77 6.62 1.12
N GLN A 390 -6.91 7.92 0.90
CA GLN A 390 -7.93 8.50 0.02
C GLN A 390 -7.79 7.95 -1.41
N GLY A 391 -6.58 7.97 -1.97
CA GLY A 391 -6.33 7.44 -3.31
C GLY A 391 -6.60 5.94 -3.45
N GLY A 392 -6.38 5.14 -2.40
CA GLY A 392 -6.75 3.73 -2.36
C GLY A 392 -8.26 3.53 -2.36
N ALA A 393 -8.96 4.29 -1.52
CA ALA A 393 -10.42 4.27 -1.43
C ALA A 393 -11.08 4.66 -2.76
N VAL A 394 -10.64 5.75 -3.40
CA VAL A 394 -11.19 6.23 -4.69
C VAL A 394 -11.04 5.17 -5.78
N GLN A 395 -9.87 4.54 -5.89
CA GLN A 395 -9.68 3.46 -6.87
C GLN A 395 -10.62 2.28 -6.61
N GLY A 396 -10.79 1.89 -5.35
CA GLY A 396 -11.71 0.82 -5.00
C GLY A 396 -13.19 1.18 -5.22
N ILE A 397 -13.59 2.43 -4.97
CA ILE A 397 -14.94 2.94 -5.29
C ILE A 397 -15.21 2.83 -6.80
N GLY A 398 -14.27 3.29 -7.62
CA GLY A 398 -14.37 3.17 -9.07
C GLY A 398 -14.51 1.71 -9.53
N TRP A 399 -13.70 0.83 -8.99
CA TRP A 399 -13.76 -0.60 -9.31
C TRP A 399 -15.07 -1.25 -8.87
N ALA A 400 -15.58 -0.87 -7.71
CA ALA A 400 -16.84 -1.43 -7.21
C ALA A 400 -18.07 -0.99 -8.01
N LEU A 401 -18.08 0.25 -8.54
CA LEU A 401 -19.30 0.88 -9.08
C LEU A 401 -19.26 1.14 -10.60
N ASN A 402 -18.09 1.43 -11.18
CA ASN A 402 -18.02 2.02 -12.52
C ASN A 402 -17.06 1.33 -13.49
N GLU A 403 -15.89 0.90 -13.03
CA GLU A 403 -14.78 0.51 -13.90
C GLU A 403 -14.91 -0.95 -14.35
N GLU A 404 -15.02 -1.15 -15.67
CA GLU A 404 -15.12 -2.47 -16.28
C GLU A 404 -14.42 -2.49 -17.64
N TYR A 405 -13.65 -3.54 -17.91
CA TYR A 405 -13.21 -3.84 -19.28
C TYR A 405 -14.28 -4.60 -20.03
N VAL A 406 -14.83 -3.98 -21.07
CA VAL A 406 -15.86 -4.57 -21.91
C VAL A 406 -15.21 -5.16 -23.18
N TYR A 407 -15.23 -6.48 -23.30
CA TYR A 407 -14.69 -7.18 -24.47
C TYR A 407 -15.81 -7.58 -25.42
N GLY A 408 -15.60 -7.33 -26.72
CA GLY A 408 -16.49 -7.81 -27.78
C GLY A 408 -16.36 -9.31 -27.99
N ALA A 409 -17.26 -9.87 -28.81
CA ALA A 409 -17.22 -11.29 -29.20
C ALA A 409 -15.94 -11.67 -29.97
N ASP A 410 -15.27 -10.69 -30.55
CA ASP A 410 -13.96 -10.81 -31.22
C ASP A 410 -12.79 -10.80 -30.26
N GLY A 411 -13.03 -10.64 -28.95
CA GLY A 411 -11.99 -10.53 -27.92
C GLY A 411 -11.32 -9.15 -27.82
N CYS A 412 -11.76 -8.17 -28.62
CA CYS A 412 -11.21 -6.80 -28.60
C CYS A 412 -11.84 -5.99 -27.48
N LEU A 413 -11.02 -5.16 -26.80
CA LEU A 413 -11.51 -4.19 -25.82
C LEU A 413 -12.30 -3.08 -26.50
N GLN A 414 -13.57 -2.93 -26.14
CA GLN A 414 -14.50 -1.98 -26.76
C GLN A 414 -14.41 -0.58 -26.16
N ASN A 415 -14.09 -0.47 -24.88
CA ASN A 415 -14.07 0.78 -24.11
C ASN A 415 -12.65 1.24 -23.75
N ALA A 416 -11.79 1.38 -24.74
CA ALA A 416 -10.37 1.73 -24.57
C ALA A 416 -10.09 3.24 -24.47
N ALA A 417 -11.03 4.05 -23.98
CA ALA A 417 -10.86 5.49 -23.84
C ALA A 417 -11.47 5.98 -22.52
N PHE A 418 -11.05 7.15 -22.01
CA PHE A 418 -11.65 7.72 -20.79
C PHE A 418 -13.11 8.17 -20.95
N LEU A 419 -13.61 8.24 -22.18
CA LEU A 419 -15.03 8.47 -22.43
C LEU A 419 -15.87 7.26 -21.99
N ASP A 420 -15.38 6.06 -22.27
CA ASP A 420 -16.11 4.80 -22.12
C ASP A 420 -15.64 3.98 -20.92
N TYR A 421 -14.36 4.06 -20.57
CA TYR A 421 -13.80 3.51 -19.34
C TYR A 421 -13.90 4.56 -18.23
N ARG A 422 -14.98 4.48 -17.47
CA ARG A 422 -15.35 5.54 -16.54
C ARG A 422 -14.67 5.39 -15.17
N ILE A 423 -13.59 6.13 -14.95
CA ILE A 423 -13.05 6.35 -13.61
C ILE A 423 -13.85 7.41 -12.85
N PRO A 424 -13.94 7.35 -11.51
CA PRO A 424 -14.60 8.39 -10.73
C PRO A 424 -13.98 9.77 -10.94
N VAL A 425 -14.83 10.78 -11.03
CA VAL A 425 -14.42 12.19 -10.99
C VAL A 425 -14.74 12.79 -9.62
N ALA A 426 -14.20 13.95 -9.31
CA ALA A 426 -14.36 14.57 -7.98
C ALA A 426 -15.83 14.74 -7.55
N SER A 427 -16.76 14.97 -8.48
CA SER A 427 -18.19 15.08 -8.20
C SER A 427 -18.90 13.75 -7.91
N ASP A 428 -18.26 12.62 -8.17
CA ASP A 428 -18.81 11.29 -7.88
C ASP A 428 -18.51 10.82 -6.46
N LEU A 429 -17.71 11.58 -5.72
CA LEU A 429 -17.12 11.16 -4.44
C LEU A 429 -17.51 12.11 -3.30
N PRO A 430 -17.76 11.59 -2.08
CA PRO A 430 -17.82 12.41 -0.88
C PRO A 430 -16.42 12.86 -0.44
N ASN A 431 -16.34 13.71 0.58
CA ASN A 431 -15.12 13.82 1.37
C ASN A 431 -14.81 12.46 1.99
N ILE A 432 -13.55 12.04 1.88
CA ILE A 432 -13.07 10.77 2.45
C ILE A 432 -12.34 11.10 3.73
N ASP A 433 -12.95 10.75 4.87
CA ASP A 433 -12.36 10.89 6.19
C ASP A 433 -11.29 9.81 6.39
N THR A 434 -10.21 10.18 7.07
CA THR A 434 -9.08 9.28 7.31
C THR A 434 -8.67 9.28 8.78
N ILE A 435 -8.36 8.12 9.31
CA ILE A 435 -7.71 7.96 10.62
C ILE A 435 -6.42 7.15 10.43
N ILE A 436 -5.31 7.75 10.81
CA ILE A 436 -4.03 7.06 10.86
C ILE A 436 -3.90 6.40 12.22
N VAL A 437 -3.84 5.08 12.22
CA VAL A 437 -3.48 4.28 13.40
C VAL A 437 -1.97 4.04 13.36
N GLU A 438 -1.30 4.27 14.48
CA GLU A 438 0.15 4.13 14.57
C GLU A 438 0.52 3.02 15.56
N VAL A 439 0.72 1.81 15.02
CA VAL A 439 1.32 0.69 15.75
C VAL A 439 2.70 0.40 15.16
N PRO A 440 3.80 0.90 15.76
CA PRO A 440 5.12 0.87 15.17
C PRO A 440 5.58 -0.53 14.77
N ASN A 441 6.17 -0.64 13.57
CA ASN A 441 6.81 -1.86 13.07
C ASN A 441 8.15 -2.08 13.83
N PRO A 442 8.31 -3.18 14.58
CA PRO A 442 9.53 -3.42 15.37
C PRO A 442 10.78 -3.68 14.50
N ASP A 443 10.61 -4.01 13.22
CA ASP A 443 11.72 -4.31 12.31
C ASP A 443 12.23 -3.08 11.53
N HIS A 444 11.65 -1.91 11.78
CA HIS A 444 12.04 -0.67 11.10
C HIS A 444 12.50 0.39 12.12
N PRO A 445 13.64 1.07 11.90
CA PRO A 445 14.19 2.02 12.88
C PRO A 445 13.22 3.17 13.22
N PHE A 446 12.38 3.57 12.28
CA PHE A 446 11.34 4.57 12.49
C PHE A 446 9.94 3.97 12.73
N GLY A 447 9.80 2.66 12.84
CA GLY A 447 8.51 2.02 13.03
C GLY A 447 7.57 2.05 11.82
N VAL A 448 8.05 2.34 10.62
CA VAL A 448 7.26 2.50 9.39
C VAL A 448 6.64 1.19 8.92
N ARG A 449 5.41 1.25 8.39
CA ARG A 449 4.77 0.22 7.56
C ARG A 449 4.51 0.77 6.16
N GLY A 450 4.43 -0.10 5.19
CA GLY A 450 3.95 0.27 3.86
C GLY A 450 2.45 0.60 3.90
N VAL A 451 2.06 1.73 3.31
CA VAL A 451 0.65 2.20 3.31
C VAL A 451 0.07 2.33 1.90
N GLY A 452 0.89 2.08 0.88
CA GLY A 452 0.51 2.36 -0.50
C GLY A 452 -0.62 1.50 -1.05
N GLU A 453 -0.83 0.30 -0.54
CA GLU A 453 -1.71 -0.69 -1.17
C GLU A 453 -2.90 -1.11 -0.31
N THR A 454 -2.78 -1.21 0.99
CA THR A 454 -3.84 -1.70 1.89
C THR A 454 -5.17 -0.97 1.70
N GLY A 455 -5.15 0.34 1.47
CA GLY A 455 -6.35 1.18 1.34
C GLY A 455 -7.26 0.85 0.13
N ILE A 456 -6.85 -0.02 -0.81
CA ILE A 456 -7.74 -0.46 -1.90
C ILE A 456 -8.45 -1.80 -1.59
N ALA A 457 -8.03 -2.53 -0.58
CA ALA A 457 -8.61 -3.83 -0.27
C ALA A 457 -10.05 -3.75 0.27
N PRO A 458 -10.39 -2.90 1.28
CA PRO A 458 -11.71 -2.85 1.86
C PRO A 458 -12.81 -2.21 0.98
N PRO A 459 -12.56 -1.28 0.03
CA PRO A 459 -13.63 -0.57 -0.65
C PRO A 459 -14.63 -1.45 -1.39
N LEU A 460 -14.15 -2.50 -2.08
CA LEU A 460 -15.03 -3.39 -2.84
C LEU A 460 -16.10 -4.02 -1.95
N PRO A 461 -15.72 -4.73 -0.86
CA PRO A 461 -16.70 -5.30 0.04
C PRO A 461 -17.45 -4.25 0.87
N ALA A 462 -16.84 -3.13 1.28
CA ALA A 462 -17.53 -2.10 2.04
C ALA A 462 -18.72 -1.54 1.26
N LEU A 463 -18.52 -1.26 -0.03
CA LEU A 463 -19.60 -0.79 -0.91
C LEU A 463 -20.62 -1.88 -1.20
N ALA A 464 -20.19 -3.13 -1.44
CA ALA A 464 -21.12 -4.24 -1.65
C ALA A 464 -22.01 -4.49 -0.42
N ASN A 465 -21.45 -4.41 0.78
CA ASN A 465 -22.17 -4.52 2.04
C ASN A 465 -23.15 -3.34 2.23
N ALA A 466 -22.72 -2.11 1.90
CA ALA A 466 -23.58 -0.93 1.96
C ALA A 466 -24.77 -1.02 0.98
N VAL A 467 -24.53 -1.44 -0.27
CA VAL A 467 -25.59 -1.64 -1.28
C VAL A 467 -26.54 -2.74 -0.84
N ALA A 468 -26.04 -3.85 -0.29
CA ALA A 468 -26.88 -4.91 0.23
C ALA A 468 -27.73 -4.45 1.43
N ALA A 469 -27.18 -3.63 2.31
CA ALA A 469 -27.91 -3.04 3.44
C ALA A 469 -29.02 -2.08 2.96
N ALA A 470 -28.77 -1.27 1.91
CA ALA A 470 -29.73 -0.35 1.34
C ALA A 470 -30.87 -1.05 0.56
N THR A 471 -30.54 -2.05 -0.25
CA THR A 471 -31.46 -2.69 -1.19
C THR A 471 -32.08 -3.99 -0.68
N LYS A 472 -31.52 -4.59 0.35
CA LYS A 472 -31.81 -5.95 0.83
C LYS A 472 -31.49 -7.05 -0.18
N VAL A 473 -30.69 -6.74 -1.21
CA VAL A 473 -30.23 -7.70 -2.23
C VAL A 473 -28.71 -7.73 -2.27
N ARG A 474 -28.13 -8.92 -2.17
CA ARG A 474 -26.67 -9.12 -2.23
C ARG A 474 -26.21 -9.29 -3.67
N LEU A 475 -25.44 -8.32 -4.21
CA LEU A 475 -24.76 -8.47 -5.48
C LEU A 475 -23.41 -9.20 -5.26
N ARG A 476 -23.13 -10.20 -6.11
CA ARG A 476 -21.93 -11.03 -6.06
C ARG A 476 -20.99 -10.81 -7.25
N SER A 477 -21.29 -9.84 -8.10
CA SER A 477 -20.49 -9.49 -9.27
C SER A 477 -20.19 -7.99 -9.32
N LEU A 478 -18.99 -7.63 -9.76
CA LEU A 478 -18.52 -6.25 -9.91
C LEU A 478 -18.29 -5.91 -11.40
N PRO A 479 -18.39 -4.64 -11.78
CA PRO A 479 -18.87 -3.52 -10.97
C PRO A 479 -20.38 -3.59 -10.74
N MET A 480 -20.86 -3.00 -9.64
CA MET A 480 -22.28 -2.81 -9.33
C MET A 480 -22.82 -1.60 -10.09
N SER A 481 -22.81 -1.68 -11.42
CA SER A 481 -23.32 -0.61 -12.27
C SER A 481 -24.83 -0.41 -12.07
N PRO A 482 -25.37 0.80 -12.37
CA PRO A 482 -26.79 1.11 -12.17
C PRO A 482 -27.74 0.07 -12.77
N ALA A 483 -27.43 -0.42 -13.97
CA ALA A 483 -28.25 -1.44 -14.64
C ALA A 483 -28.26 -2.78 -13.89
N LYS A 484 -27.10 -3.20 -13.35
CA LYS A 484 -27.00 -4.45 -12.56
C LYS A 484 -27.73 -4.30 -11.21
N VAL A 485 -27.57 -3.17 -10.53
CA VAL A 485 -28.27 -2.86 -9.26
C VAL A 485 -29.79 -2.82 -9.48
N LEU A 486 -30.26 -2.10 -10.50
CA LEU A 486 -31.69 -2.02 -10.83
C LEU A 486 -32.28 -3.38 -11.16
N LYS A 487 -31.56 -4.21 -11.93
CA LYS A 487 -31.97 -5.57 -12.23
C LYS A 487 -32.12 -6.39 -10.95
N ALA A 488 -31.12 -6.35 -10.05
CA ALA A 488 -31.14 -7.09 -8.80
C ALA A 488 -32.31 -6.66 -7.90
N ILE A 489 -32.59 -5.35 -7.76
CA ILE A 489 -33.75 -4.85 -7.02
C ILE A 489 -35.07 -5.39 -7.59
N LYS A 490 -35.23 -5.37 -8.91
CA LYS A 490 -36.48 -5.82 -9.59
C LYS A 490 -36.69 -7.33 -9.51
N THR A 491 -35.63 -8.11 -9.53
CA THR A 491 -35.72 -9.58 -9.49
C THR A 491 -35.67 -10.17 -8.08
N GLY A 492 -35.29 -9.38 -7.08
CA GLY A 492 -35.03 -9.84 -5.72
C GLY A 492 -33.84 -10.77 -5.61
N SER A 493 -33.00 -10.84 -6.64
CA SER A 493 -31.83 -11.70 -6.73
C SER A 493 -30.71 -11.07 -7.55
N ASP A 494 -29.49 -11.56 -7.41
CA ASP A 494 -28.29 -11.08 -8.12
C ASP A 494 -28.39 -11.19 -9.66
N GLY A 495 -29.32 -11.96 -10.16
CA GLY A 495 -29.58 -12.07 -11.60
C GLY A 495 -28.41 -12.64 -12.43
N CYS A 496 -27.45 -13.35 -11.77
CA CYS A 496 -26.37 -14.09 -12.42
C CYS A 496 -26.84 -15.37 -13.08
#